data_80f131804e2698706a977ee203950a24
#
_entry.id   80f131804e2698706a977ee203950a24
#
_cell.length_a   1.000
_cell.length_b   1.000
_cell.length_c   1.000
_cell.angle_alpha   90.00
_cell.angle_beta   90.00
_cell.angle_gamma   90.00
#
_symmetry.space_group_name_H-M   'P 1'
#
loop_
_entity.id
_entity.type
_entity.pdbx_description
1 polymer ?
#
loop_
_entity_poly.entity_id
_entity_poly.type
_entity_poly.pdbx_seq_one_letter_code
_entity_poly.pdbx_strand_id
1 'polypeptide(L)'
;MPTIHELEMQIYQLQQDLQELRKGAVPESVEDYTFATLDGNVQLSDLFGDKDELVLIHNMGKGCTYCSLWADGFLGFHNHILTRSGFVIVSPDAPEVQATFAAGRGWPYRMVQDPDSRFSSEMGAYSEEHGYWPLLSTFKKTPAGIVRTGKANLGPLDSFCSIWHVWSVMDGGAREWHPSGWNGAPE
;
A
#
# COMPACT_ATOMS: atom_id res chain seq x y z
N MET A 1 -19.47 26.71 -15.57
CA MET A 1 -18.97 25.51 -14.86
C MET A 1 -18.23 24.65 -15.86
N PRO A 2 -17.11 24.03 -15.50
CA PRO A 2 -16.42 23.13 -16.42
C PRO A 2 -17.30 21.93 -16.75
N THR A 3 -17.11 21.37 -17.92
CA THR A 3 -17.73 20.11 -18.35
C THR A 3 -16.99 18.91 -17.75
N ILE A 4 -17.61 17.73 -17.76
CA ILE A 4 -16.95 16.48 -17.34
C ILE A 4 -15.65 16.28 -18.12
N HIS A 5 -15.70 16.42 -19.44
CA HIS A 5 -14.53 16.26 -20.31
C HIS A 5 -13.39 17.23 -19.96
N GLU A 6 -13.70 18.50 -19.69
CA GLU A 6 -12.67 19.48 -19.30
C GLU A 6 -12.00 19.10 -17.97
N LEU A 7 -12.77 18.57 -17.00
CA LEU A 7 -12.22 18.11 -15.73
C LEU A 7 -11.36 16.83 -15.91
N GLU A 8 -11.81 15.88 -16.71
CA GLU A 8 -11.04 14.67 -17.03
C GLU A 8 -9.69 15.01 -17.67
N MET A 9 -9.67 15.97 -18.61
CA MET A 9 -8.42 16.43 -19.22
C MET A 9 -7.50 17.14 -18.23
N GLN A 10 -8.04 17.92 -17.29
CA GLN A 10 -7.25 18.54 -16.23
C GLN A 10 -6.66 17.49 -15.28
N ILE A 11 -7.45 16.50 -14.87
CA ILE A 11 -6.97 15.37 -14.02
C ILE A 11 -5.84 14.63 -14.75
N TYR A 12 -6.02 14.31 -16.03
CA TYR A 12 -4.99 13.64 -16.84
C TYR A 12 -3.68 14.45 -16.88
N GLN A 13 -3.75 15.74 -17.12
CA GLN A 13 -2.57 16.61 -17.15
C GLN A 13 -1.89 16.66 -15.78
N LEU A 14 -2.65 16.84 -14.70
CA LEU A 14 -2.10 16.86 -13.34
C LEU A 14 -1.46 15.51 -12.95
N GLN A 15 -2.01 14.40 -13.41
CA GLN A 15 -1.39 13.08 -13.18
C GLN A 15 -0.04 12.95 -13.91
N GLN A 16 0.08 13.48 -15.12
CA GLN A 16 1.36 13.52 -15.85
C GLN A 16 2.38 14.40 -15.14
N ASP A 17 1.98 15.60 -14.73
CA ASP A 17 2.85 16.53 -14.01
C ASP A 17 3.35 15.92 -12.69
N LEU A 18 2.45 15.26 -11.94
CA LEU A 18 2.79 14.55 -10.72
C LEU A 18 3.78 13.41 -10.99
N GLN A 19 3.62 12.66 -12.08
CA GLN A 19 4.55 11.61 -12.47
C GLN A 19 5.94 12.16 -12.77
N GLU A 20 6.04 13.29 -13.49
CA GLU A 20 7.33 13.92 -13.77
C GLU A 20 8.02 14.44 -12.50
N LEU A 21 7.25 15.07 -11.59
CA LEU A 21 7.79 15.50 -10.28
C LEU A 21 8.30 14.32 -9.46
N ARG A 22 7.58 13.19 -9.46
CA ARG A 22 8.02 11.97 -8.75
C ARG A 22 9.30 11.38 -9.33
N LYS A 23 9.50 11.42 -10.66
CA LYS A 23 10.74 10.98 -11.32
C LYS A 23 11.95 11.82 -10.88
N GLY A 24 11.75 13.11 -10.60
CA GLY A 24 12.78 14.03 -10.16
C GLY A 24 12.98 14.08 -8.64
N ALA A 25 12.20 13.33 -7.86
CA ALA A 25 12.31 13.33 -6.41
C ALA A 25 13.66 12.75 -5.95
N VAL A 26 14.27 13.38 -4.95
CA VAL A 26 15.51 12.89 -4.35
C VAL A 26 15.18 11.68 -3.46
N PRO A 27 15.80 10.52 -3.71
CA PRO A 27 15.60 9.35 -2.87
C PRO A 27 16.08 9.58 -1.43
N GLU A 28 15.35 9.04 -0.46
CA GLU A 28 15.69 9.12 0.95
C GLU A 28 16.43 7.84 1.37
N SER A 29 17.62 7.95 1.98
CA SER A 29 18.33 6.80 2.55
C SER A 29 17.52 6.22 3.72
N VAL A 30 17.40 4.90 3.80
CA VAL A 30 16.71 4.22 4.88
C VAL A 30 17.58 3.10 5.48
N GLU A 31 17.40 2.84 6.76
CA GLU A 31 18.05 1.73 7.44
C GLU A 31 17.51 0.38 6.95
N ASP A 32 18.26 -0.68 7.22
CA ASP A 32 17.81 -2.05 6.99
C ASP A 32 17.02 -2.55 8.22
N TYR A 33 15.75 -2.14 8.30
CA TYR A 33 14.86 -2.44 9.43
C TYR A 33 14.58 -3.92 9.59
N THR A 34 14.33 -4.33 10.83
CA THR A 34 13.96 -5.71 11.19
C THR A 34 12.46 -5.82 11.39
N PHE A 35 11.84 -6.83 10.77
CA PHE A 35 10.42 -7.15 10.89
C PHE A 35 10.24 -8.56 11.43
N ALA A 36 9.11 -8.80 12.12
CA ALA A 36 8.74 -10.14 12.55
C ALA A 36 7.85 -10.84 11.52
N THR A 37 8.07 -12.15 11.36
CA THR A 37 7.24 -13.07 10.56
C THR A 37 7.00 -14.36 11.33
N LEU A 38 6.16 -15.27 10.80
CA LEU A 38 5.97 -16.60 11.40
C LEU A 38 7.26 -17.41 11.52
N ASP A 39 8.19 -17.20 10.58
CA ASP A 39 9.44 -17.95 10.48
C ASP A 39 10.61 -17.28 11.21
N GLY A 40 10.33 -16.21 11.96
CA GLY A 40 11.33 -15.40 12.67
C GLY A 40 11.50 -14.01 12.08
N ASN A 41 12.63 -13.37 12.38
CA ASN A 41 12.90 -12.01 11.93
C ASN A 41 13.47 -11.98 10.50
N VAL A 42 13.10 -10.95 9.76
CA VAL A 42 13.61 -10.66 8.42
C VAL A 42 14.02 -9.18 8.32
N GLN A 43 14.99 -8.89 7.47
CA GLN A 43 15.43 -7.51 7.21
C GLN A 43 14.62 -6.90 6.05
N LEU A 44 14.56 -5.56 6.00
CA LEU A 44 13.98 -4.85 4.84
C LEU A 44 14.62 -5.31 3.53
N SER A 45 15.94 -5.54 3.54
CA SER A 45 16.68 -6.05 2.38
C SER A 45 16.20 -7.42 1.89
N ASP A 46 15.68 -8.30 2.78
CA ASP A 46 15.17 -9.62 2.42
C ASP A 46 13.78 -9.55 1.74
N LEU A 47 13.05 -8.44 1.93
CA LEU A 47 11.71 -8.26 1.40
C LEU A 47 11.68 -8.02 -0.12
N PHE A 48 12.79 -7.63 -0.68
CA PHE A 48 12.94 -7.46 -2.14
C PHE A 48 12.93 -8.77 -2.91
N GLY A 49 13.28 -9.89 -2.25
CA GLY A 49 13.51 -11.17 -2.93
C GLY A 49 14.65 -11.05 -3.95
N ASP A 50 14.40 -11.46 -5.18
CA ASP A 50 15.34 -11.40 -6.31
C ASP A 50 15.30 -10.05 -7.07
N LYS A 51 14.56 -9.07 -6.56
CA LYS A 51 14.35 -7.77 -7.22
C LYS A 51 15.20 -6.66 -6.58
N ASP A 52 15.45 -5.61 -7.36
CA ASP A 52 16.09 -4.38 -6.87
C ASP A 52 15.08 -3.32 -6.42
N GLU A 53 13.80 -3.51 -6.72
CA GLU A 53 12.71 -2.61 -6.35
C GLU A 53 11.70 -3.31 -5.44
N LEU A 54 11.09 -2.57 -4.52
CA LEU A 54 10.07 -3.07 -3.59
C LEU A 54 8.90 -2.09 -3.50
N VAL A 55 7.69 -2.62 -3.62
CA VAL A 55 6.45 -1.95 -3.24
C VAL A 55 6.04 -2.44 -1.85
N LEU A 56 5.86 -1.53 -0.91
CA LEU A 56 5.45 -1.84 0.44
C LEU A 56 4.21 -1.04 0.81
N ILE A 57 3.19 -1.73 1.30
CA ILE A 57 1.94 -1.15 1.76
C ILE A 57 1.93 -1.12 3.28
N HIS A 58 1.79 0.07 3.87
CA HIS A 58 1.52 0.23 5.30
C HIS A 58 0.02 0.05 5.53
N ASN A 59 -0.34 -0.97 6.30
CA ASN A 59 -1.70 -1.37 6.62
C ASN A 59 -1.95 -1.16 8.11
N MET A 60 -3.11 -0.61 8.46
CA MET A 60 -3.48 -0.28 9.85
C MET A 60 -3.88 -1.51 10.69
N GLY A 61 -3.78 -2.72 10.12
CA GLY A 61 -4.17 -3.97 10.75
C GLY A 61 -5.54 -4.50 10.29
N LYS A 62 -5.87 -5.71 10.74
CA LYS A 62 -7.08 -6.47 10.35
C LYS A 62 -8.40 -5.74 10.63
N GLY A 63 -8.41 -4.80 11.57
CA GLY A 63 -9.60 -4.01 11.91
C GLY A 63 -9.94 -2.91 10.90
N CYS A 64 -9.04 -2.60 9.97
CA CYS A 64 -9.25 -1.57 8.97
C CYS A 64 -9.91 -2.15 7.70
N THR A 65 -11.23 -1.94 7.53
CA THR A 65 -11.96 -2.41 6.34
C THR A 65 -11.50 -1.73 5.05
N TYR A 66 -11.09 -0.47 5.11
CA TYR A 66 -10.49 0.24 3.97
C TYR A 66 -9.15 -0.37 3.57
N CYS A 67 -8.26 -0.67 4.53
CA CYS A 67 -6.99 -1.33 4.23
C CYS A 67 -7.21 -2.71 3.61
N SER A 68 -8.24 -3.43 4.04
CA SER A 68 -8.64 -4.70 3.43
C SER A 68 -9.10 -4.51 1.99
N LEU A 69 -9.89 -3.47 1.72
CA LEU A 69 -10.35 -3.14 0.37
C LEU A 69 -9.18 -2.88 -0.60
N TRP A 70 -8.16 -2.10 -0.19
CA TRP A 70 -6.97 -1.90 -1.01
C TRP A 70 -6.21 -3.19 -1.25
N ALA A 71 -5.99 -3.98 -0.20
CA ALA A 71 -5.28 -5.26 -0.33
C ALA A 71 -6.04 -6.23 -1.26
N ASP A 72 -7.37 -6.32 -1.17
CA ASP A 72 -8.20 -7.08 -2.10
C ASP A 72 -8.04 -6.57 -3.54
N GLY A 73 -7.98 -5.25 -3.73
CA GLY A 73 -7.80 -4.63 -5.03
C GLY A 73 -6.48 -5.00 -5.72
N PHE A 74 -5.42 -5.26 -4.95
CA PHE A 74 -4.13 -5.68 -5.50
C PHE A 74 -4.11 -7.13 -6.01
N LEU A 75 -5.08 -7.99 -5.65
CA LEU A 75 -5.12 -9.40 -6.08
C LEU A 75 -5.03 -9.55 -7.59
N GLY A 76 -5.81 -8.74 -8.33
CA GLY A 76 -5.90 -8.85 -9.78
C GLY A 76 -4.61 -8.55 -10.54
N PHE A 77 -3.70 -7.76 -9.96
CA PHE A 77 -2.44 -7.37 -10.61
C PHE A 77 -1.18 -7.67 -9.79
N HIS A 78 -1.31 -8.42 -8.70
CA HIS A 78 -0.17 -8.82 -7.86
C HIS A 78 0.94 -9.50 -8.68
N ASN A 79 0.59 -10.47 -9.52
CA ASN A 79 1.56 -11.15 -10.37
C ASN A 79 2.26 -10.20 -11.36
N HIS A 80 1.57 -9.15 -11.83
CA HIS A 80 2.19 -8.14 -12.68
C HIS A 80 3.20 -7.28 -11.90
N ILE A 81 2.88 -6.93 -10.64
CA ILE A 81 3.83 -6.22 -9.77
C ILE A 81 5.09 -7.05 -9.59
N LEU A 82 4.97 -8.35 -9.30
CA LEU A 82 6.08 -9.27 -9.09
C LEU A 82 6.99 -9.46 -10.30
N THR A 83 6.55 -9.11 -11.51
CA THR A 83 7.45 -9.13 -12.69
C THR A 83 8.55 -8.06 -12.60
N ARG A 84 8.34 -7.01 -11.80
CA ARG A 84 9.24 -5.87 -11.67
C ARG A 84 9.82 -5.69 -10.28
N SER A 85 9.01 -5.85 -9.24
CA SER A 85 9.37 -5.51 -7.86
C SER A 85 8.93 -6.58 -6.87
N GLY A 86 9.55 -6.62 -5.68
CA GLY A 86 8.93 -7.26 -4.53
C GLY A 86 7.62 -6.56 -4.14
N PHE A 87 6.74 -7.28 -3.45
CA PHE A 87 5.49 -6.72 -2.90
C PHE A 87 5.26 -7.25 -1.48
N VAL A 88 5.08 -6.34 -0.53
CA VAL A 88 4.95 -6.67 0.90
C VAL A 88 3.89 -5.78 1.53
N ILE A 89 3.15 -6.34 2.49
CA ILE A 89 2.27 -5.58 3.38
C ILE A 89 2.87 -5.62 4.78
N VAL A 90 3.09 -4.44 5.37
CA VAL A 90 3.47 -4.29 6.78
C VAL A 90 2.26 -3.84 7.58
N SER A 91 2.06 -4.43 8.76
CA SER A 91 1.01 -4.01 9.70
C SER A 91 1.46 -4.18 11.15
N PRO A 92 0.74 -3.58 12.14
CA PRO A 92 1.02 -3.79 13.56
C PRO A 92 0.58 -5.17 14.08
N ASP A 93 -0.26 -5.90 13.34
CA ASP A 93 -0.77 -7.20 13.80
C ASP A 93 0.35 -8.22 13.95
N ALA A 94 0.26 -9.08 14.96
CA ALA A 94 1.17 -10.21 15.14
C ALA A 94 1.16 -11.15 13.92
N PRO A 95 2.28 -11.83 13.58
CA PRO A 95 2.40 -12.65 12.38
C PRO A 95 1.32 -13.73 12.24
N GLU A 96 0.89 -14.35 13.35
CA GLU A 96 -0.16 -15.38 13.36
C GLU A 96 -1.53 -14.81 13.00
N VAL A 97 -1.79 -13.58 13.45
CA VAL A 97 -3.03 -12.83 13.11
C VAL A 97 -3.03 -12.47 11.63
N GLN A 98 -1.90 -11.95 11.12
CA GLN A 98 -1.72 -11.62 9.70
C GLN A 98 -1.93 -12.85 8.82
N ALA A 99 -1.30 -13.97 9.15
CA ALA A 99 -1.39 -15.21 8.37
C ALA A 99 -2.83 -15.75 8.31
N THR A 100 -3.52 -15.77 9.46
CA THR A 100 -4.91 -16.22 9.54
C THR A 100 -5.83 -15.32 8.72
N PHE A 101 -5.65 -14.01 8.83
CA PHE A 101 -6.46 -13.03 8.11
C PHE A 101 -6.23 -13.09 6.59
N ALA A 102 -4.97 -13.16 6.18
CA ALA A 102 -4.59 -13.29 4.77
C ALA A 102 -5.13 -14.58 4.14
N ALA A 103 -5.04 -15.72 4.84
CA ALA A 103 -5.57 -17.00 4.39
C ALA A 103 -7.09 -16.93 4.18
N GLY A 104 -7.83 -16.31 5.09
CA GLY A 104 -9.28 -16.12 4.99
C GLY A 104 -9.72 -15.25 3.81
N ARG A 105 -8.82 -14.40 3.28
CA ARG A 105 -9.07 -13.51 2.13
C ARG A 105 -8.41 -14.00 0.83
N GLY A 106 -7.66 -15.08 0.88
CA GLY A 106 -6.92 -15.59 -0.28
C GLY A 106 -5.78 -14.65 -0.73
N TRP A 107 -5.20 -13.87 0.19
CA TRP A 107 -4.08 -12.99 -0.12
C TRP A 107 -2.77 -13.78 -0.26
N PRO A 108 -2.09 -13.71 -1.40
CA PRO A 108 -0.81 -14.37 -1.61
C PRO A 108 0.37 -13.53 -1.13
N TYR A 109 0.12 -12.40 -0.48
CA TYR A 109 1.11 -11.40 -0.14
C TYR A 109 2.02 -11.87 0.98
N ARG A 110 3.32 -11.51 0.88
CA ARG A 110 4.19 -11.54 2.04
C ARG A 110 3.73 -10.46 3.01
N MET A 111 3.45 -10.83 4.25
CA MET A 111 3.09 -9.90 5.30
C MET A 111 4.16 -9.93 6.39
N VAL A 112 4.43 -8.77 6.98
CA VAL A 112 5.40 -8.62 8.05
C VAL A 112 4.85 -7.69 9.14
N GLN A 113 5.27 -7.92 10.38
CA GLN A 113 4.97 -7.04 11.50
C GLN A 113 6.11 -6.04 11.71
N ASP A 114 5.78 -4.77 11.93
CA ASP A 114 6.65 -3.75 12.51
C ASP A 114 6.43 -3.76 14.04
N PRO A 115 7.30 -4.46 14.83
CA PRO A 115 6.96 -4.82 16.20
C PRO A 115 6.95 -3.63 17.17
N ASP A 116 7.73 -2.60 16.89
CA ASP A 116 7.89 -1.41 17.74
C ASP A 116 7.40 -0.12 17.08
N SER A 117 6.76 -0.22 15.91
CA SER A 117 6.25 0.90 15.11
C SER A 117 7.32 1.89 14.63
N ARG A 118 8.60 1.56 14.82
CA ARG A 118 9.72 2.44 14.47
C ARG A 118 9.78 2.67 12.97
N PHE A 119 9.75 1.61 12.17
CA PHE A 119 9.73 1.71 10.72
C PHE A 119 8.53 2.53 10.23
N SER A 120 7.34 2.21 10.72
CA SER A 120 6.11 2.90 10.31
C SER A 120 6.16 4.39 10.69
N SER A 121 6.72 4.74 11.85
CA SER A 121 6.89 6.11 12.30
C SER A 121 7.86 6.89 11.41
N GLU A 122 9.05 6.33 11.16
CA GLU A 122 10.07 6.98 10.32
C GLU A 122 9.64 7.08 8.85
N MET A 123 8.82 6.14 8.37
CA MET A 123 8.20 6.21 7.03
C MET A 123 7.01 7.18 6.98
N GLY A 124 6.54 7.69 8.10
CA GLY A 124 5.41 8.60 8.17
C GLY A 124 4.06 7.88 8.02
N ALA A 125 3.95 6.64 8.45
CA ALA A 125 2.72 5.84 8.48
C ALA A 125 2.20 5.56 9.89
N TYR A 126 2.84 6.14 10.91
CA TYR A 126 2.43 6.08 12.31
C TYR A 126 2.84 7.35 13.05
N SER A 127 2.02 7.76 14.02
CA SER A 127 2.41 8.69 15.09
C SER A 127 1.70 8.34 16.39
N GLU A 128 2.26 8.74 17.53
CA GLU A 128 1.63 8.52 18.84
C GLU A 128 0.29 9.25 18.96
N GLU A 129 0.16 10.41 18.31
CA GLU A 129 -1.05 11.24 18.37
C GLU A 129 -2.22 10.65 17.57
N HIS A 130 -1.95 10.07 16.38
CA HIS A 130 -2.98 9.68 15.42
C HIS A 130 -3.02 8.17 15.13
N GLY A 131 -2.06 7.41 15.66
CA GLY A 131 -1.93 5.98 15.37
C GLY A 131 -1.41 5.69 13.96
N TYR A 132 -1.80 4.57 13.39
CA TYR A 132 -1.42 4.17 12.03
C TYR A 132 -2.32 4.77 10.97
N TRP A 133 -1.76 5.05 9.79
CA TRP A 133 -2.54 5.34 8.57
C TRP A 133 -1.97 4.65 7.35
N PRO A 134 -2.80 4.44 6.31
CA PRO A 134 -2.40 3.68 5.16
C PRO A 134 -1.52 4.51 4.23
N LEU A 135 -0.39 3.91 3.85
CA LEU A 135 0.60 4.53 2.97
C LEU A 135 1.17 3.49 2.01
N LEU A 136 1.46 3.88 0.78
CA LEU A 136 2.30 3.14 -0.14
C LEU A 136 3.70 3.75 -0.13
N SER A 137 4.71 2.94 0.07
CA SER A 137 6.13 3.30 -0.08
C SER A 137 6.78 2.45 -1.16
N THR A 138 7.71 3.04 -1.91
CA THR A 138 8.55 2.31 -2.87
C THR A 138 10.01 2.45 -2.49
N PHE A 139 10.75 1.35 -2.60
CA PHE A 139 12.16 1.29 -2.23
C PHE A 139 13.00 0.71 -3.36
N LYS A 140 14.29 1.02 -3.33
CA LYS A 140 15.28 0.48 -4.26
C LYS A 140 16.56 0.11 -3.53
N LYS A 141 17.14 -1.04 -3.89
CA LYS A 141 18.52 -1.40 -3.52
C LYS A 141 19.49 -0.61 -4.38
N THR A 142 20.53 -0.07 -3.75
CA THR A 142 21.64 0.61 -4.41
C THR A 142 22.95 0.08 -3.84
N PRO A 143 24.10 0.31 -4.49
CA PRO A 143 25.40 -0.04 -3.91
C PRO A 143 25.70 0.63 -2.56
N ALA A 144 25.03 1.74 -2.27
CA ALA A 144 25.17 2.49 -1.00
C ALA A 144 24.16 2.07 0.08
N GLY A 145 23.25 1.14 -0.20
CA GLY A 145 22.19 0.70 0.72
C GLY A 145 20.80 0.85 0.11
N ILE A 146 19.78 0.82 0.97
CA ILE A 146 18.38 0.95 0.56
C ILE A 146 17.98 2.42 0.56
N VAL A 147 17.21 2.81 -0.44
CA VAL A 147 16.63 4.16 -0.52
C VAL A 147 15.12 4.06 -0.74
N ARG A 148 14.36 4.96 -0.11
CA ARG A 148 12.95 5.18 -0.45
C ARG A 148 12.87 6.09 -1.68
N THR A 149 12.24 5.61 -2.74
CA THR A 149 12.13 6.32 -4.02
C THR A 149 10.81 7.06 -4.19
N GLY A 150 9.81 6.74 -3.37
CA GLY A 150 8.54 7.43 -3.43
C GLY A 150 7.57 6.99 -2.33
N LYS A 151 6.54 7.80 -2.15
CA LYS A 151 5.40 7.50 -1.27
C LYS A 151 4.10 8.07 -1.83
N ALA A 152 3.00 7.46 -1.44
CA ALA A 152 1.66 7.98 -1.72
C ALA A 152 0.71 7.61 -0.57
N ASN A 153 -0.11 8.57 -0.15
CA ASN A 153 -1.17 8.29 0.80
C ASN A 153 -2.24 7.44 0.13
N LEU A 154 -2.76 6.48 0.88
CA LEU A 154 -3.94 5.70 0.50
C LEU A 154 -5.14 6.30 1.26
N GLY A 155 -6.24 6.48 0.55
CA GLY A 155 -7.45 7.08 1.11
C GLY A 155 -8.61 7.02 0.12
N PRO A 156 -9.84 7.24 0.55
CA PRO A 156 -10.96 7.34 -0.38
C PRO A 156 -10.64 8.28 -1.54
N LEU A 157 -10.97 7.87 -2.77
CA LEU A 157 -10.70 8.56 -4.04
C LEU A 157 -9.24 8.53 -4.52
N ASP A 158 -8.33 7.79 -3.87
CA ASP A 158 -6.98 7.60 -4.41
C ASP A 158 -6.98 6.81 -5.73
N SER A 159 -5.87 6.88 -6.46
CA SER A 159 -5.70 6.20 -7.75
C SER A 159 -5.29 4.72 -7.63
N PHE A 160 -5.14 4.18 -6.41
CA PHE A 160 -4.65 2.81 -6.17
C PHE A 160 -5.77 1.81 -5.93
N CYS A 161 -6.99 2.30 -5.67
CA CYS A 161 -8.18 1.47 -5.51
C CYS A 161 -9.22 1.84 -6.57
N SER A 162 -9.38 1.01 -7.58
CA SER A 162 -10.26 1.25 -8.73
C SER A 162 -11.74 1.38 -8.37
N ILE A 163 -12.17 0.86 -7.22
CA ILE A 163 -13.58 0.89 -6.82
C ILE A 163 -14.12 2.32 -6.72
N TRP A 164 -13.30 3.28 -6.26
CA TRP A 164 -13.70 4.69 -6.18
C TRP A 164 -14.08 5.26 -7.55
N HIS A 165 -13.28 4.92 -8.57
CA HIS A 165 -13.50 5.35 -9.94
C HIS A 165 -14.73 4.66 -10.55
N VAL A 166 -14.97 3.38 -10.21
CA VAL A 166 -16.18 2.66 -10.62
C VAL A 166 -17.43 3.33 -10.04
N TRP A 167 -17.43 3.58 -8.72
CA TRP A 167 -18.57 4.24 -8.07
C TRP A 167 -18.80 5.65 -8.60
N SER A 168 -17.77 6.40 -8.96
CA SER A 168 -17.90 7.78 -9.42
C SER A 168 -18.71 7.92 -10.71
N VAL A 169 -18.81 6.89 -11.55
CA VAL A 169 -19.59 6.90 -12.78
C VAL A 169 -21.01 6.35 -12.63
N MET A 170 -21.36 5.86 -11.44
CA MET A 170 -22.71 5.41 -11.13
C MET A 170 -23.62 6.59 -10.79
N ASP A 171 -24.94 6.41 -10.97
CA ASP A 171 -25.93 7.41 -10.55
C ASP A 171 -25.81 7.69 -9.03
N GLY A 172 -25.56 8.96 -8.69
CA GLY A 172 -25.34 9.41 -7.32
C GLY A 172 -23.97 9.05 -6.73
N GLY A 173 -23.02 8.52 -7.52
CA GLY A 173 -21.66 8.19 -7.07
C GLY A 173 -21.63 7.08 -6.01
N ALA A 174 -20.62 7.11 -5.14
CA ALA A 174 -20.49 6.12 -4.05
C ALA A 174 -21.56 6.27 -2.96
N ARG A 175 -22.28 7.39 -2.89
CA ARG A 175 -23.24 7.71 -1.83
C ARG A 175 -22.62 7.51 -0.44
N GLU A 176 -23.32 6.82 0.46
CA GLU A 176 -22.84 6.48 1.81
C GLU A 176 -22.18 5.09 1.87
N TRP A 177 -21.72 4.56 0.73
CA TRP A 177 -21.09 3.26 0.70
C TRP A 177 -19.76 3.26 1.46
N HIS A 178 -19.59 2.26 2.31
CA HIS A 178 -18.36 1.94 3.02
C HIS A 178 -17.98 0.49 2.77
N PRO A 179 -16.67 0.15 2.72
CA PRO A 179 -16.28 -1.24 2.64
C PRO A 179 -16.79 -1.98 3.88
N SER A 180 -17.61 -3.00 3.65
CA SER A 180 -18.03 -3.91 4.70
C SER A 180 -16.88 -4.84 5.07
N GLY A 181 -16.95 -5.47 6.24
CA GLY A 181 -15.97 -6.47 6.65
C GLY A 181 -16.04 -7.77 5.84
N TRP A 182 -16.29 -7.70 4.52
CA TRP A 182 -16.36 -8.86 3.64
C TRP A 182 -15.15 -9.77 3.86
N ASN A 183 -15.40 -11.03 4.19
CA ASN A 183 -14.41 -12.03 4.57
C ASN A 183 -14.05 -13.01 3.41
N GLY A 184 -14.44 -12.67 2.18
CA GLY A 184 -14.16 -13.46 0.99
C GLY A 184 -15.16 -14.57 0.69
N ALA A 185 -16.12 -14.84 1.58
CA ALA A 185 -17.20 -15.78 1.33
C ALA A 185 -18.42 -15.03 0.75
N PRO A 186 -18.97 -15.41 -0.41
CA PRO A 186 -20.29 -14.95 -0.82
C PRO A 186 -21.33 -15.46 0.20
N GLU A 187 -22.30 -14.60 0.53
CA GLU A 187 -23.48 -15.01 1.31
C GLU A 187 -24.31 -16.07 0.56
#